data_d564434bdf88ca1c564db142586d4caf
#
_entry.id   d564434bdf88ca1c564db142586d4caf
#
_cell.length_a   1.000
_cell.length_b   1.000
_cell.length_c   1.000
_cell.angle_alpha   90.00
_cell.angle_beta   90.00
_cell.angle_gamma   90.00
#
_symmetry.space_group_name_H-M   'P 1'
#
loop_
_entity.id
_entity.type
_entity.pdbx_description
1 polymer ?
#
loop_
_entity_poly.entity_id
_entity_poly.type
_entity_poly.pdbx_seq_one_letter_code
_entity_poly.pdbx_strand_id
1 'polypeptide(L)'
;MEYHKPYLKNLKDSQFGLVTKSGDSFLIDDTTIIPNRCIHGDIVYIQDAEVVGIKTRNPNYIVGILHLNNNQKYGFNKRQVPYYKFSAISGKYPNFIVPSKTREKRAMYCVIRINCWETKNKNPVGQIEHLLGPVGDIEHEVDMLLYHTGVYPKKNKIKYQDSAVEKLDTYNSYDTYDTYDTYNTYNTYNTYNTYSIDPPGCK
;
A
#
# COMPACT_ATOMS: atom_id res chain seq x y z
N MET A 1 -13.89 -18.49 10.06
CA MET A 1 -15.36 -18.34 10.09
C MET A 1 -15.83 -18.37 8.66
N GLU A 2 -16.53 -19.46 8.35
CA GLU A 2 -16.98 -19.78 7.01
C GLU A 2 -17.96 -18.73 6.49
N TYR A 3 -17.68 -18.21 5.31
CA TYR A 3 -18.64 -17.48 4.51
C TYR A 3 -19.82 -18.39 4.21
N HIS A 4 -21.00 -17.91 4.48
CA HIS A 4 -22.32 -18.51 4.30
C HIS A 4 -22.38 -19.78 3.43
N LYS A 5 -22.51 -20.91 4.09
CA LYS A 5 -22.72 -22.25 3.52
C LYS A 5 -23.89 -22.43 2.54
N PRO A 6 -24.93 -21.57 2.43
CA PRO A 6 -26.00 -21.83 1.46
C PRO A 6 -25.57 -21.67 0.01
N TYR A 7 -24.59 -20.82 -0.29
CA TYR A 7 -24.13 -20.59 -1.67
C TYR A 7 -23.14 -21.64 -2.16
N LEU A 8 -22.50 -22.38 -1.28
CA LEU A 8 -21.47 -23.38 -1.64
C LEU A 8 -22.01 -24.69 -2.22
N LYS A 9 -23.30 -24.97 -2.12
CA LYS A 9 -23.85 -26.26 -2.55
C LYS A 9 -23.91 -26.46 -4.08
N ASN A 10 -23.90 -25.39 -4.87
CA ASN A 10 -24.02 -25.46 -6.33
C ASN A 10 -22.78 -24.96 -7.10
N LEU A 11 -21.63 -24.79 -6.43
CA LEU A 11 -20.43 -24.21 -7.05
C LEU A 11 -19.63 -25.16 -7.95
N LYS A 12 -20.06 -26.42 -8.12
CA LYS A 12 -19.33 -27.40 -8.94
C LYS A 12 -19.22 -27.00 -10.42
N ASP A 13 -20.17 -26.22 -10.90
CA ASP A 13 -20.24 -25.76 -12.29
C ASP A 13 -19.96 -24.26 -12.46
N SER A 14 -19.58 -23.55 -11.37
CA SER A 14 -19.33 -22.13 -11.41
C SER A 14 -17.95 -21.84 -11.99
N GLN A 15 -17.89 -20.91 -12.92
CA GLN A 15 -16.63 -20.34 -13.39
C GLN A 15 -16.00 -19.52 -12.27
N PHE A 16 -14.69 -19.42 -12.26
CA PHE A 16 -13.98 -18.54 -11.32
C PHE A 16 -12.96 -17.69 -12.08
N GLY A 17 -12.70 -16.50 -11.57
CA GLY A 17 -11.76 -15.58 -12.17
C GLY A 17 -11.17 -14.58 -11.18
N LEU A 18 -10.15 -13.89 -11.62
CA LEU A 18 -9.46 -12.84 -10.87
C LEU A 18 -10.20 -11.52 -11.07
N VAL A 19 -10.57 -10.88 -9.96
CA VAL A 19 -11.27 -9.61 -9.98
C VAL A 19 -10.29 -8.46 -10.25
N THR A 20 -10.55 -7.70 -11.29
CA THR A 20 -9.86 -6.45 -11.59
C THR A 20 -10.82 -5.29 -11.41
N LYS A 21 -10.43 -4.24 -10.70
CA LYS A 21 -11.19 -2.99 -10.62
C LYS A 21 -10.59 -1.95 -11.54
N SER A 22 -11.42 -1.43 -12.45
CA SER A 22 -11.07 -0.35 -13.38
C SER A 22 -12.12 0.75 -13.27
N GLY A 23 -11.71 1.93 -12.77
CA GLY A 23 -12.67 2.99 -12.43
C GLY A 23 -13.71 2.49 -11.41
N ASP A 24 -14.99 2.64 -11.75
CA ASP A 24 -16.10 2.16 -10.93
C ASP A 24 -16.54 0.73 -11.24
N SER A 25 -15.99 0.12 -12.29
CA SER A 25 -16.37 -1.22 -12.75
C SER A 25 -15.48 -2.31 -12.13
N PHE A 26 -16.10 -3.48 -11.91
CA PHE A 26 -15.39 -4.71 -11.56
C PHE A 26 -15.40 -5.62 -12.79
N LEU A 27 -14.24 -6.17 -13.12
CA LEU A 27 -14.02 -6.97 -14.35
C LEU A 27 -13.41 -8.31 -13.99
N ILE A 28 -13.76 -9.32 -14.80
CA ILE A 28 -13.05 -10.58 -14.88
C ILE A 28 -12.87 -10.88 -16.37
N ASP A 29 -11.62 -11.07 -16.81
CA ASP A 29 -11.26 -11.29 -18.21
C ASP A 29 -11.95 -10.26 -19.14
N ASP A 30 -11.86 -8.95 -18.76
CA ASP A 30 -12.48 -7.80 -19.44
C ASP A 30 -14.02 -7.78 -19.46
N THR A 31 -14.67 -8.76 -18.84
CA THR A 31 -16.12 -8.80 -18.71
C THR A 31 -16.55 -8.11 -17.40
N THR A 32 -17.47 -7.16 -17.50
CA THR A 32 -18.04 -6.48 -16.33
C THR A 32 -18.88 -7.45 -15.51
N ILE A 33 -18.64 -7.46 -14.19
CA ILE A 33 -19.36 -8.27 -13.22
C ILE A 33 -20.08 -7.41 -12.17
N ILE A 34 -21.12 -7.99 -11.56
CA ILE A 34 -21.78 -7.42 -10.37
C ILE A 34 -20.99 -7.84 -9.13
N PRO A 35 -20.34 -6.90 -8.43
CA PRO A 35 -19.53 -7.22 -7.27
C PRO A 35 -20.41 -7.57 -6.06
N ASN A 36 -20.06 -8.63 -5.35
CA ASN A 36 -20.69 -9.01 -4.08
C ASN A 36 -19.61 -9.19 -3.03
N ARG A 37 -19.25 -8.09 -2.36
CA ARG A 37 -18.17 -8.05 -1.32
C ARG A 37 -16.84 -8.62 -1.78
N CYS A 38 -16.55 -8.57 -3.08
CA CYS A 38 -15.22 -8.80 -3.60
C CYS A 38 -14.42 -7.48 -3.64
N ILE A 39 -13.12 -7.61 -3.66
CA ILE A 39 -12.18 -6.50 -3.87
C ILE A 39 -11.26 -6.84 -5.04
N HIS A 40 -10.57 -5.83 -5.54
CA HIS A 40 -9.52 -6.02 -6.54
C HIS A 40 -8.50 -7.06 -6.04
N GLY A 41 -8.18 -8.03 -6.90
CA GLY A 41 -7.23 -9.10 -6.59
C GLY A 41 -7.83 -10.32 -5.88
N ASP A 42 -9.15 -10.34 -5.58
CA ASP A 42 -9.82 -11.56 -5.12
C ASP A 42 -9.98 -12.56 -6.28
N ILE A 43 -9.93 -13.84 -5.98
CA ILE A 43 -10.41 -14.90 -6.88
C ILE A 43 -11.81 -15.27 -6.42
N VAL A 44 -12.79 -15.14 -7.32
CA VAL A 44 -14.22 -15.32 -7.01
C VAL A 44 -14.87 -16.36 -7.86
N TYR A 45 -15.95 -16.93 -7.37
CA TYR A 45 -16.89 -17.74 -8.18
C TYR A 45 -17.94 -16.84 -8.79
N ILE A 46 -18.27 -17.09 -10.05
CA ILE A 46 -19.20 -16.27 -10.85
C ILE A 46 -20.30 -17.16 -11.39
N GLN A 47 -21.50 -16.63 -11.37
CA GLN A 47 -22.66 -17.17 -12.05
C GLN A 47 -23.46 -16.00 -12.63
N ASP A 48 -23.86 -16.05 -13.91
CA ASP A 48 -24.64 -15.03 -14.58
C ASP A 48 -24.06 -13.60 -14.43
N ALA A 49 -22.72 -13.47 -14.57
CA ALA A 49 -21.96 -12.24 -14.38
C ALA A 49 -22.05 -11.63 -12.95
N GLU A 50 -22.53 -12.38 -11.96
CA GLU A 50 -22.57 -11.99 -10.57
C GLU A 50 -21.59 -12.80 -9.72
N VAL A 51 -20.94 -12.15 -8.74
CA VAL A 51 -20.09 -12.84 -7.76
C VAL A 51 -20.95 -13.58 -6.76
N VAL A 52 -20.92 -14.90 -6.80
CA VAL A 52 -21.68 -15.76 -5.88
C VAL A 52 -20.86 -16.24 -4.68
N GLY A 53 -19.54 -16.08 -4.71
CA GLY A 53 -18.68 -16.44 -3.58
C GLY A 53 -17.22 -16.07 -3.79
N ILE A 54 -16.47 -16.06 -2.72
CA ILE A 54 -15.02 -15.81 -2.73
C ILE A 54 -14.29 -17.14 -2.65
N LYS A 55 -13.47 -17.45 -3.65
CA LYS A 55 -12.59 -18.62 -3.64
C LYS A 55 -11.32 -18.35 -2.83
N THR A 56 -10.67 -17.21 -3.10
CA THR A 56 -9.45 -16.79 -2.41
C THR A 56 -9.45 -15.28 -2.26
N ARG A 57 -9.20 -14.79 -1.05
CA ARG A 57 -9.02 -13.36 -0.80
C ARG A 57 -7.67 -12.90 -1.33
N ASN A 58 -7.63 -11.65 -1.78
CA ASN A 58 -6.39 -11.00 -2.17
C ASN A 58 -5.36 -11.08 -1.01
N PRO A 59 -4.22 -11.78 -1.20
CA PRO A 59 -3.20 -11.93 -0.17
C PRO A 59 -2.31 -10.69 -0.04
N ASN A 60 -2.40 -9.74 -0.96
CA ASN A 60 -1.50 -8.61 -1.04
C ASN A 60 -1.72 -7.61 0.09
N TYR A 61 -0.67 -6.88 0.39
CA TYR A 61 -0.73 -5.74 1.28
C TYR A 61 -1.51 -4.59 0.64
N ILE A 62 -2.31 -3.94 1.47
CA ILE A 62 -3.07 -2.74 1.10
C ILE A 62 -2.53 -1.60 1.94
N VAL A 63 -1.98 -0.60 1.26
CA VAL A 63 -1.35 0.56 1.87
C VAL A 63 -2.34 1.71 1.93
N GLY A 64 -2.35 2.43 3.05
CA GLY A 64 -3.28 3.53 3.22
C GLY A 64 -3.11 4.30 4.51
N ILE A 65 -4.11 5.10 4.81
CA ILE A 65 -4.16 6.00 5.96
C ILE A 65 -5.18 5.49 6.97
N LEU A 66 -4.72 5.24 8.19
CA LEU A 66 -5.55 4.94 9.35
C LEU A 66 -5.92 6.27 10.03
N HIS A 67 -7.21 6.61 10.04
CA HIS A 67 -7.74 7.87 10.55
C HIS A 67 -7.95 7.81 12.06
N LEU A 68 -6.93 8.12 12.84
CA LEU A 68 -6.96 8.19 14.31
C LEU A 68 -7.23 9.60 14.82
N ASN A 69 -7.10 10.60 13.96
CA ASN A 69 -7.23 12.03 14.27
C ASN A 69 -8.69 12.48 14.50
N ASN A 70 -9.65 11.73 14.01
CA ASN A 70 -11.04 11.96 14.34
C ASN A 70 -11.47 11.01 15.48
N ASN A 71 -12.27 11.50 16.40
CA ASN A 71 -12.77 10.70 17.52
C ASN A 71 -13.82 9.66 17.09
N GLN A 72 -14.08 9.49 15.79
CA GLN A 72 -15.09 8.60 15.26
C GLN A 72 -14.62 7.16 15.31
N LYS A 73 -15.34 6.34 16.07
CA LYS A 73 -15.14 4.90 16.19
C LYS A 73 -16.27 4.19 15.45
N TYR A 74 -15.94 3.10 14.77
CA TYR A 74 -16.88 2.30 13.99
C TYR A 74 -17.26 0.99 14.71
N GLY A 75 -17.34 1.06 16.04
CA GLY A 75 -17.60 -0.08 16.91
C GLY A 75 -16.34 -0.65 17.55
N PHE A 76 -16.47 -1.84 18.12
CA PHE A 76 -15.42 -2.53 18.84
C PHE A 76 -15.37 -3.99 18.42
N ASN A 77 -14.19 -4.59 18.44
CA ASN A 77 -14.04 -6.02 18.24
C ASN A 77 -14.37 -6.79 19.54
N LYS A 78 -14.33 -8.14 19.48
CA LYS A 78 -14.58 -9.02 20.64
C LYS A 78 -13.66 -8.77 21.84
N ARG A 79 -12.50 -8.14 21.62
CA ARG A 79 -11.51 -7.78 22.66
C ARG A 79 -11.61 -6.32 23.08
N GLN A 80 -12.75 -5.66 22.81
CA GLN A 80 -12.98 -4.23 23.12
C GLN A 80 -11.98 -3.27 22.50
N VAL A 81 -11.36 -3.64 21.37
CA VAL A 81 -10.50 -2.76 20.60
C VAL A 81 -11.34 -1.98 19.59
N PRO A 82 -11.26 -0.63 19.60
CA PRO A 82 -12.06 0.19 18.70
C PRO A 82 -11.63 0.02 17.24
N TYR A 83 -12.61 0.08 16.34
CA TYR A 83 -12.38 0.16 14.91
C TYR A 83 -12.28 1.61 14.44
N TYR A 84 -11.30 1.86 13.59
CA TYR A 84 -11.09 3.14 12.93
C TYR A 84 -11.23 2.99 11.42
N LYS A 85 -11.55 4.10 10.73
CA LYS A 85 -11.57 4.15 9.28
C LYS A 85 -10.15 4.04 8.73
N PHE A 86 -9.99 3.20 7.73
CA PHE A 86 -8.79 3.12 6.92
C PHE A 86 -9.16 3.43 5.47
N SER A 87 -8.43 4.34 4.85
CA SER A 87 -8.59 4.70 3.44
C SER A 87 -7.35 4.24 2.68
N ALA A 88 -7.55 3.33 1.73
CA ALA A 88 -6.46 2.88 0.86
C ALA A 88 -5.99 4.02 -0.04
N ILE A 89 -4.69 4.11 -0.31
CA ILE A 89 -4.12 5.08 -1.27
C ILE A 89 -4.57 4.74 -2.69
N SER A 90 -4.58 3.46 -3.02
CA SER A 90 -5.10 3.03 -4.31
C SER A 90 -6.63 3.13 -4.34
N GLY A 91 -7.18 3.82 -5.33
CA GLY A 91 -8.64 3.87 -5.59
C GLY A 91 -9.28 2.52 -5.94
N LYS A 92 -8.49 1.45 -6.10
CA LYS A 92 -8.97 0.10 -6.39
C LYS A 92 -9.66 -0.56 -5.19
N TYR A 93 -9.44 -0.05 -3.97
CA TYR A 93 -9.97 -0.66 -2.74
C TYR A 93 -11.02 0.22 -2.08
N PRO A 94 -12.02 -0.39 -1.41
CA PRO A 94 -12.97 0.34 -0.59
C PRO A 94 -12.30 0.86 0.69
N ASN A 95 -13.01 1.71 1.43
CA ASN A 95 -12.62 2.01 2.80
C ASN A 95 -12.79 0.77 3.69
N PHE A 96 -11.85 0.54 4.60
CA PHE A 96 -11.88 -0.54 5.59
C PHE A 96 -12.20 0.02 6.97
N ILE A 97 -12.62 -0.87 7.87
CA ILE A 97 -12.57 -0.67 9.31
C ILE A 97 -11.46 -1.53 9.89
N VAL A 98 -10.60 -0.94 10.72
CA VAL A 98 -9.37 -1.59 11.21
C VAL A 98 -9.27 -1.42 12.71
N PRO A 99 -9.11 -2.51 13.50
CA PRO A 99 -8.97 -2.41 14.93
C PRO A 99 -7.57 -1.90 15.29
N SER A 100 -7.49 -0.88 16.15
CA SER A 100 -6.20 -0.35 16.62
C SER A 100 -6.23 -0.06 18.11
N LYS A 101 -5.13 -0.40 18.79
CA LYS A 101 -4.89 -0.09 20.21
C LYS A 101 -3.98 1.12 20.39
N THR A 102 -3.51 1.72 19.30
CA THR A 102 -2.59 2.86 19.38
C THR A 102 -3.26 4.04 20.08
N ARG A 103 -2.48 4.74 20.88
CA ARG A 103 -2.91 5.97 21.57
C ARG A 103 -2.62 7.23 20.75
N GLU A 104 -1.99 7.07 19.60
CA GLU A 104 -1.71 8.16 18.67
C GLU A 104 -3.03 8.79 18.19
N LYS A 105 -3.04 10.13 18.12
CA LYS A 105 -4.21 10.90 17.68
C LYS A 105 -4.01 11.54 16.30
N ARG A 106 -2.91 11.24 15.63
CA ARG A 106 -2.64 11.70 14.26
C ARG A 106 -3.06 10.63 13.27
N ALA A 107 -3.34 11.05 12.03
CA ALA A 107 -3.49 10.10 10.93
C ALA A 107 -2.16 9.38 10.69
N MET A 108 -2.21 8.07 10.45
CA MET A 108 -1.02 7.22 10.35
C MET A 108 -1.00 6.49 9.03
N TYR A 109 0.15 6.44 8.37
CA TYR A 109 0.36 5.48 7.29
C TYR A 109 0.41 4.07 7.86
N CYS A 110 -0.28 3.17 7.20
CA CYS A 110 -0.50 1.83 7.69
C CYS A 110 -0.60 0.84 6.52
N VAL A 111 -0.10 -0.35 6.73
CA VAL A 111 -0.23 -1.48 5.82
C VAL A 111 -1.17 -2.49 6.45
N ILE A 112 -2.18 -2.89 5.71
CA ILE A 112 -3.17 -3.87 6.16
C ILE A 112 -3.29 -5.05 5.21
N ARG A 113 -3.89 -6.13 5.69
CA ARG A 113 -4.51 -7.18 4.87
C ARG A 113 -6.00 -7.23 5.14
N ILE A 114 -6.75 -7.65 4.15
CA ILE A 114 -8.18 -7.94 4.37
C ILE A 114 -8.30 -9.15 5.32
N ASN A 115 -9.12 -9.00 6.36
CA ASN A 115 -9.42 -10.08 7.28
C ASN A 115 -10.76 -10.75 6.90
N CYS A 116 -11.83 -9.97 6.87
CA CYS A 116 -13.16 -10.47 6.50
C CYS A 116 -14.06 -9.34 6.00
N TRP A 117 -15.13 -9.72 5.30
CA TRP A 117 -16.22 -8.81 4.95
C TRP A 117 -17.56 -9.53 5.15
N GLU A 118 -18.10 -9.40 6.35
CA GLU A 118 -19.38 -10.03 6.71
C GLU A 118 -20.55 -9.28 6.08
N THR A 119 -21.67 -10.01 5.86
CA THR A 119 -22.88 -9.46 5.24
C THR A 119 -23.49 -8.28 5.99
N LYS A 120 -23.38 -8.26 7.31
CA LYS A 120 -23.88 -7.17 8.16
C LYS A 120 -23.00 -5.90 8.11
N ASN A 121 -21.76 -6.00 7.61
CA ASN A 121 -20.82 -4.90 7.62
C ASN A 121 -20.86 -4.14 6.28
N LYS A 122 -20.99 -2.81 6.36
CA LYS A 122 -20.92 -1.94 5.19
C LYS A 122 -19.51 -1.98 4.56
N ASN A 123 -18.48 -2.00 5.40
CA ASN A 123 -17.09 -1.98 4.98
C ASN A 123 -16.37 -3.28 5.37
N PRO A 124 -15.35 -3.71 4.60
CA PRO A 124 -14.50 -4.83 4.99
C PRO A 124 -13.69 -4.51 6.25
N VAL A 125 -13.33 -5.55 6.96
CA VAL A 125 -12.45 -5.48 8.13
C VAL A 125 -11.03 -5.78 7.69
N GLY A 126 -10.11 -4.86 7.99
CA GLY A 126 -8.68 -5.05 7.80
C GLY A 126 -7.97 -5.44 9.09
N GLN A 127 -6.80 -6.03 8.94
CA GLN A 127 -5.85 -6.30 10.02
C GLN A 127 -4.56 -5.52 9.75
N ILE A 128 -4.05 -4.83 10.77
CA ILE A 128 -2.76 -4.11 10.66
C ILE A 128 -1.63 -5.15 10.59
N GLU A 129 -0.82 -5.03 9.56
CA GLU A 129 0.44 -5.75 9.41
C GLU A 129 1.62 -4.85 9.82
N HIS A 130 1.63 -3.60 9.34
CA HIS A 130 2.63 -2.61 9.69
C HIS A 130 1.98 -1.26 9.95
N LEU A 131 2.36 -0.62 11.05
CA LEU A 131 2.10 0.78 11.33
C LEU A 131 3.38 1.54 10.99
N LEU A 132 3.36 2.34 9.93
CA LEU A 132 4.57 2.98 9.40
C LEU A 132 4.91 4.24 10.19
N GLY A 133 3.95 5.14 10.35
CA GLY A 133 4.14 6.36 11.11
C GLY A 133 3.17 7.47 10.74
N PRO A 134 3.30 8.65 11.32
CA PRO A 134 2.42 9.79 11.06
C PRO A 134 2.45 10.24 9.61
N VAL A 135 1.28 10.65 9.12
CA VAL A 135 1.14 11.29 7.80
C VAL A 135 1.81 12.66 7.84
N GLY A 136 2.59 12.96 6.80
CA GLY A 136 3.32 14.22 6.63
C GLY A 136 4.80 14.14 7.03
N ASP A 137 5.24 13.04 7.62
CA ASP A 137 6.64 12.82 7.94
C ASP A 137 7.31 12.12 6.74
N ILE A 138 8.35 12.71 6.17
CA ILE A 138 9.03 12.27 4.93
C ILE A 138 9.47 10.79 4.99
N GLU A 139 10.06 10.36 6.10
CA GLU A 139 10.52 8.96 6.26
C GLU A 139 9.36 7.97 6.10
N HIS A 140 8.21 8.30 6.68
CA HIS A 140 7.03 7.45 6.63
C HIS A 140 6.31 7.51 5.28
N GLU A 141 6.44 8.62 4.55
CA GLU A 141 5.95 8.72 3.17
C GLU A 141 6.78 7.85 2.23
N VAL A 142 8.10 7.84 2.40
CA VAL A 142 8.99 6.94 1.63
C VAL A 142 8.65 5.48 1.92
N ASP A 143 8.53 5.10 3.19
CA ASP A 143 8.12 3.74 3.57
C ASP A 143 6.77 3.36 2.95
N MET A 144 5.82 4.28 3.01
CA MET A 144 4.49 4.10 2.42
C MET A 144 4.58 3.85 0.91
N LEU A 145 5.38 4.64 0.18
CA LEU A 145 5.58 4.48 -1.26
C LEU A 145 6.26 3.15 -1.59
N LEU A 146 7.26 2.74 -0.82
CA LEU A 146 7.92 1.46 -0.99
C LEU A 146 6.92 0.29 -0.85
N TYR A 147 6.10 0.29 0.20
CA TYR A 147 5.05 -0.72 0.35
C TYR A 147 4.00 -0.64 -0.76
N HIS A 148 3.66 0.56 -1.23
CA HIS A 148 2.68 0.74 -2.30
C HIS A 148 3.17 0.20 -3.65
N THR A 149 4.47 0.31 -3.93
CA THR A 149 5.11 -0.22 -5.15
C THR A 149 5.48 -1.70 -5.05
N GLY A 150 5.21 -2.34 -3.89
CA GLY A 150 5.53 -3.75 -3.66
C GLY A 150 6.97 -4.00 -3.23
N VAL A 151 7.73 -2.95 -2.96
CA VAL A 151 9.08 -3.03 -2.37
C VAL A 151 8.92 -3.08 -0.86
N TYR A 152 9.13 -4.25 -0.27
CA TYR A 152 8.99 -4.42 1.17
C TYR A 152 10.34 -4.18 1.85
N PRO A 153 10.54 -3.08 2.59
CA PRO A 153 11.79 -2.82 3.27
C PRO A 153 12.05 -3.95 4.28
N LYS A 154 13.14 -4.68 4.09
CA LYS A 154 13.62 -5.61 5.10
C LYS A 154 13.94 -4.78 6.34
N LYS A 155 13.44 -5.18 7.52
CA LYS A 155 13.72 -4.54 8.81
C LYS A 155 15.20 -4.62 9.26
N ASN A 156 16.10 -4.99 8.39
CA ASN A 156 17.51 -4.84 8.65
C ASN A 156 17.77 -3.33 8.65
N LYS A 157 17.86 -2.75 9.84
CA LYS A 157 18.50 -1.46 10.02
C LYS A 157 19.88 -1.60 9.37
N ILE A 158 20.02 -1.12 8.15
CA ILE A 158 21.32 -0.82 7.61
C ILE A 158 21.83 0.25 8.57
N LYS A 159 22.67 -0.15 9.52
CA LYS A 159 23.46 0.81 10.26
C LYS A 159 24.39 1.39 9.19
N TYR A 160 24.02 2.53 8.63
CA TYR A 160 25.01 3.36 8.00
C TYR A 160 26.05 3.62 9.09
N GLN A 161 27.22 3.04 8.93
CA GLN A 161 28.34 3.48 9.73
C GLN A 161 28.61 4.90 9.25
N ASP A 162 28.43 5.87 10.12
CA ASP A 162 28.72 7.29 9.88
C ASP A 162 30.16 7.55 9.42
N SER A 163 31.00 6.52 9.43
CA SER A 163 32.38 6.57 8.93
C SER A 163 32.52 6.79 7.41
N ALA A 164 31.41 6.71 6.64
CA ALA A 164 31.45 7.01 5.20
C ALA A 164 30.97 8.43 4.87
N VAL A 165 30.45 9.18 5.84
CA VAL A 165 30.01 10.57 5.68
C VAL A 165 31.03 11.57 6.18
N GLU A 166 32.10 11.12 6.82
CA GLU A 166 33.23 12.00 7.11
C GLU A 166 33.97 12.34 5.83
N LYS A 167 33.84 13.57 5.43
CA LYS A 167 34.49 14.32 4.36
C LYS A 167 33.70 14.48 3.06
N LEU A 168 32.48 14.89 3.13
CA LEU A 168 32.02 15.94 2.28
C LEU A 168 32.31 17.25 3.05
N ASP A 169 33.54 17.71 2.91
CA ASP A 169 33.90 19.03 3.38
C ASP A 169 32.88 20.00 2.83
N THR A 170 32.23 20.70 3.72
CA THR A 170 31.38 21.84 3.48
C THR A 170 32.00 22.70 2.37
N TYR A 171 31.45 22.58 1.18
CA TYR A 171 31.64 23.63 0.18
C TYR A 171 30.86 24.84 0.70
N ASN A 172 31.56 25.69 1.46
CA ASN A 172 31.17 27.05 1.67
C ASN A 172 31.29 27.78 0.33
N SER A 173 30.25 27.70 -0.47
CA SER A 173 30.11 28.53 -1.66
C SER A 173 29.38 29.82 -1.30
N TYR A 174 30.06 30.70 -0.59
CA TYR A 174 29.77 32.11 -0.60
C TYR A 174 31.10 32.85 -0.75
N ASP A 175 31.58 32.92 -1.96
CA ASP A 175 32.46 34.01 -2.36
C ASP A 175 32.09 34.42 -3.78
N THR A 176 31.46 35.57 -3.80
CA THR A 176 31.57 36.74 -4.70
C THR A 176 31.85 36.49 -6.17
N TYR A 177 30.93 37.02 -6.93
CA TYR A 177 31.05 37.42 -8.30
C TYR A 177 32.43 38.02 -8.60
N ASP A 178 33.19 37.36 -9.47
CA ASP A 178 34.04 38.04 -10.47
C ASP A 178 34.26 37.13 -11.66
N THR A 179 33.74 37.64 -12.75
CA THR A 179 34.08 37.57 -14.17
C THR A 179 35.13 36.59 -14.67
N TYR A 180 34.69 35.81 -15.68
CA TYR A 180 35.46 35.24 -16.78
C TYR A 180 36.59 34.28 -16.46
N ASP A 181 36.24 32.97 -16.35
CA ASP A 181 36.98 31.92 -17.03
C ASP A 181 36.14 30.61 -17.11
N THR A 182 35.51 30.44 -18.23
CA THR A 182 34.50 29.38 -18.49
C THR A 182 35.13 28.07 -18.99
N TYR A 183 36.38 27.78 -18.76
CA TYR A 183 37.03 26.62 -19.40
C TYR A 183 37.67 25.58 -18.48
N ASN A 184 37.62 25.72 -17.17
CA ASN A 184 38.28 24.76 -16.26
C ASN A 184 37.34 23.97 -15.33
N THR A 185 36.02 24.01 -15.52
CA THR A 185 35.05 23.33 -14.63
C THR A 185 34.77 21.87 -15.02
N TYR A 186 35.36 21.37 -16.11
CA TYR A 186 35.11 19.98 -16.56
C TYR A 186 35.97 18.90 -15.92
N ASN A 187 36.99 19.25 -15.16
CA ASN A 187 37.91 18.28 -14.57
C ASN A 187 37.55 17.80 -13.17
N THR A 188 36.48 18.33 -12.52
CA THR A 188 36.11 17.94 -11.15
C THR A 188 35.13 16.78 -11.11
N TYR A 189 34.53 16.40 -12.25
CA TYR A 189 33.55 15.31 -12.32
C TYR A 189 34.16 13.91 -12.53
N ASN A 190 35.48 13.81 -12.70
CA ASN A 190 36.17 12.55 -12.93
C ASN A 190 36.43 11.71 -11.66
N THR A 191 35.95 12.14 -10.49
CA THR A 191 36.18 11.42 -9.22
C THR A 191 35.02 10.52 -8.81
N TYR A 192 33.89 10.54 -9.50
CA TYR A 192 32.77 9.64 -9.21
C TYR A 192 32.59 8.65 -10.35
N ASN A 193 32.78 7.37 -10.04
CA ASN A 193 32.37 6.31 -10.95
C ASN A 193 30.85 6.28 -10.99
N THR A 194 30.26 6.87 -12.01
CA THR A 194 28.83 6.74 -12.28
C THR A 194 28.60 5.47 -13.07
N TYR A 195 27.79 4.57 -12.52
CA TYR A 195 27.36 3.37 -13.22
C TYR A 195 25.94 3.58 -13.71
N SER A 196 25.71 3.45 -15.02
CA SER A 196 24.35 3.29 -15.55
C SER A 196 24.06 1.79 -15.67
N ILE A 197 22.93 1.38 -15.17
CA ILE A 197 22.42 0.01 -15.37
C ILE A 197 21.38 0.12 -16.48
N ASP A 198 21.82 -0.10 -17.71
CA ASP A 198 20.93 -0.16 -18.84
C ASP A 198 20.27 -1.56 -18.90
N PRO A 199 18.95 -1.64 -19.08
CA PRO A 199 18.30 -2.93 -19.26
C PRO A 199 18.83 -3.63 -20.53
N PRO A 200 18.88 -4.97 -20.56
CA PRO A 200 19.34 -5.71 -21.71
C PRO A 200 18.56 -5.33 -22.97
N GLY A 201 19.26 -4.85 -23.99
CA GLY A 201 18.66 -4.45 -25.27
C GLY A 201 18.62 -2.96 -25.57
N CYS A 202 19.03 -2.09 -24.67
CA CYS A 202 19.28 -0.66 -25.00
C CYS A 202 20.61 -0.54 -25.75
N LYS A 203 20.52 -0.17 -27.03
CA LYS A 203 21.65 0.28 -27.87
C LYS A 203 21.49 1.75 -28.17
#